data_2bd10ca9a617d758e9960111daf603e1
#
_entry.id   2bd10ca9a617d758e9960111daf603e1
#
_cell.length_a   1.000
_cell.length_b   1.000
_cell.length_c   1.000
_cell.angle_alpha   90.00
_cell.angle_beta   90.00
_cell.angle_gamma   90.00
#
_symmetry.space_group_name_H-M   'P 1'
#
loop_
_entity.id
_entity.type
_entity.pdbx_description
1 polymer ?
#
loop_
_entity_poly.entity_id
_entity_poly.type
_entity_poly.pdbx_seq_one_letter_code
_entity_poly.pdbx_strand_id
1 'polypeptide(L)'
;VGGRVGSDGIHGATFSSLELTEESPSSAVQIGDPITQKKMLDMILEARDEGLIQVITDNGAGGLSSSVGEMAELTGGAKLDLGQVPLKQAGLSSWEILVSESQERMTVGVRPDDCEKFEALASLHEVEATAVGEFTDSGAFVVHHGQTPVAHLPIHFLFDGCPQLNLDSEWSPPTHLPLETPELDEEGMGKLLARLLA
;
A
#
# COMPACT_ATOMS: atom_id res chain seq x y z
N VAL A 1 -7.99 -6.57 -4.03
CA VAL A 1 -8.93 -5.94 -4.99
C VAL A 1 -8.25 -4.84 -5.77
N GLY A 2 -8.72 -4.58 -7.01
CA GLY A 2 -8.28 -3.47 -7.85
C GLY A 2 -7.33 -3.88 -8.95
N GLY A 3 -6.25 -3.12 -9.16
CA GLY A 3 -5.29 -3.32 -10.23
C GLY A 3 -4.47 -4.60 -10.10
N ARG A 4 -3.87 -5.02 -11.21
CA ARG A 4 -3.00 -6.20 -11.27
C ARG A 4 -1.56 -5.85 -10.92
N VAL A 5 -0.82 -6.83 -10.43
CA VAL A 5 0.57 -6.69 -10.02
C VAL A 5 1.51 -6.69 -11.23
N GLY A 6 2.42 -5.74 -11.25
CA GLY A 6 3.55 -5.64 -12.18
C GLY A 6 4.85 -5.38 -11.42
N SER A 7 5.89 -4.96 -12.14
CA SER A 7 7.19 -4.62 -11.55
C SER A 7 7.28 -3.18 -11.01
N ASP A 8 6.15 -2.49 -10.86
CA ASP A 8 6.15 -1.11 -10.37
C ASP A 8 6.62 -1.04 -8.92
N GLY A 9 7.49 -0.08 -8.61
CA GLY A 9 7.92 0.23 -7.25
C GLY A 9 8.72 -0.86 -6.53
N ILE A 10 9.15 -1.91 -7.22
CA ILE A 10 9.90 -3.04 -6.60
C ILE A 10 11.23 -2.63 -5.96
N HIS A 11 11.70 -1.43 -6.22
CA HIS A 11 12.91 -0.86 -5.60
C HIS A 11 12.60 -0.02 -4.34
N GLY A 12 11.34 0.01 -3.93
CA GLY A 12 10.84 0.69 -2.72
C GLY A 12 10.61 2.19 -2.90
N ALA A 13 9.93 2.77 -1.91
CA ALA A 13 9.51 4.17 -1.91
C ALA A 13 10.67 5.18 -2.02
N THR A 14 11.85 4.84 -1.51
CA THR A 14 13.05 5.70 -1.60
C THR A 14 13.46 5.92 -3.05
N PHE A 15 13.35 4.88 -3.89
CA PHE A 15 13.71 4.99 -5.29
C PHE A 15 12.69 5.80 -6.09
N SER A 16 11.40 5.65 -5.80
CA SER A 16 10.33 6.43 -6.44
C SER A 16 10.39 7.94 -6.11
N SER A 17 11.11 8.30 -5.05
CA SER A 17 11.33 9.69 -4.61
C SER A 17 12.61 10.33 -5.17
N LEU A 18 13.41 9.59 -5.95
CA LEU A 18 14.62 10.11 -6.59
C LEU A 18 14.29 10.82 -7.90
N GLU A 19 15.18 11.73 -8.32
CA GLU A 19 15.10 12.33 -9.64
C GLU A 19 15.23 11.26 -10.73
N LEU A 20 14.29 11.23 -11.68
CA LEU A 20 14.32 10.32 -12.80
C LEU A 20 15.38 10.75 -13.82
N THR A 21 16.27 9.85 -14.16
CA THR A 21 17.30 10.04 -15.18
C THR A 21 17.08 9.05 -16.33
N GLU A 22 17.79 9.20 -17.43
CA GLU A 22 17.74 8.24 -18.55
C GLU A 22 18.17 6.82 -18.14
N GLU A 23 18.94 6.68 -17.07
CA GLU A 23 19.41 5.41 -16.52
C GLU A 23 18.42 4.81 -15.50
N SER A 24 17.37 5.53 -15.12
CA SER A 24 16.39 5.04 -14.16
C SER A 24 15.60 3.87 -14.74
N PRO A 25 15.44 2.76 -13.98
CA PRO A 25 14.65 1.63 -14.46
C PRO A 25 13.20 2.03 -14.74
N SER A 26 12.63 1.57 -15.84
CA SER A 26 11.23 1.83 -16.18
C SER A 26 10.25 1.32 -15.11
N SER A 27 10.64 0.31 -14.34
CA SER A 27 9.90 -0.24 -13.20
C SER A 27 9.84 0.69 -11.98
N ALA A 28 10.64 1.77 -11.95
CA ALA A 28 10.54 2.78 -10.89
C ALA A 28 9.30 3.66 -11.01
N VAL A 29 8.75 3.76 -12.21
CA VAL A 29 7.58 4.61 -12.48
C VAL A 29 6.31 3.85 -12.12
N GLN A 30 5.59 4.38 -11.14
CA GLN A 30 4.26 3.90 -10.77
C GLN A 30 3.24 4.58 -11.69
N ILE A 31 2.60 3.80 -12.54
CA ILE A 31 1.57 4.32 -13.47
C ILE A 31 0.20 4.04 -12.86
N GLY A 32 -0.52 5.12 -12.53
CA GLY A 32 -1.87 5.05 -12.01
C GLY A 32 -2.93 4.78 -13.08
N ASP A 33 -4.04 4.18 -12.66
CA ASP A 33 -5.25 3.97 -13.46
C ASP A 33 -6.48 4.57 -12.76
N PRO A 34 -6.83 5.84 -13.06
CA PRO A 34 -7.91 6.55 -12.37
C PRO A 34 -9.28 5.87 -12.51
N ILE A 35 -9.53 5.13 -13.60
CA ILE A 35 -10.79 4.38 -13.80
C ILE A 35 -10.87 3.22 -12.82
N THR A 36 -9.81 2.42 -12.70
CA THR A 36 -9.73 1.33 -11.73
C THR A 36 -9.87 1.86 -10.31
N GLN A 37 -9.20 2.96 -9.98
CA GLN A 37 -9.32 3.60 -8.66
C GLN A 37 -10.76 4.02 -8.36
N LYS A 38 -11.43 4.68 -9.29
CA LYS A 38 -12.80 5.15 -9.08
C LYS A 38 -13.79 4.00 -8.87
N LYS A 39 -13.73 2.96 -9.71
CA LYS A 39 -14.55 1.76 -9.57
C LYS A 39 -14.30 1.04 -8.25
N MET A 40 -13.04 0.85 -7.90
CA MET A 40 -12.65 0.21 -6.64
C MET A 40 -13.14 1.01 -5.43
N LEU A 41 -13.02 2.34 -5.45
CA LEU A 41 -13.52 3.19 -4.38
C LEU A 41 -15.03 3.03 -4.16
N ASP A 42 -15.82 3.09 -5.24
CA ASP A 42 -17.28 2.94 -5.15
C ASP A 42 -17.67 1.56 -4.59
N MET A 43 -17.01 0.51 -5.08
CA MET A 43 -17.20 -0.86 -4.61
C MET A 43 -16.85 -1.02 -3.13
N ILE A 44 -15.73 -0.46 -2.68
CA ILE A 44 -15.30 -0.53 -1.27
C ILE A 44 -16.29 0.19 -0.35
N LEU A 45 -16.79 1.36 -0.76
CA LEU A 45 -17.79 2.09 0.03
C LEU A 45 -19.08 1.29 0.20
N GLU A 46 -19.56 0.64 -0.86
CA GLU A 46 -20.75 -0.22 -0.80
C GLU A 46 -20.48 -1.49 0.05
N ALA A 47 -19.35 -2.16 -0.14
CA ALA A 47 -18.94 -3.31 0.66
C ALA A 47 -18.83 -2.98 2.16
N ARG A 48 -18.33 -1.79 2.49
CA ARG A 48 -18.28 -1.27 3.87
C ARG A 48 -19.70 -1.10 4.42
N ASP A 49 -20.57 -0.45 3.67
CA ASP A 49 -21.95 -0.15 4.10
C ASP A 49 -22.79 -1.43 4.27
N GLU A 50 -22.45 -2.48 3.52
CA GLU A 50 -23.03 -3.83 3.68
C GLU A 50 -22.35 -4.68 4.78
N GLY A 51 -21.31 -4.16 5.44
CA GLY A 51 -20.62 -4.83 6.54
C GLY A 51 -19.76 -6.02 6.12
N LEU A 52 -19.34 -6.09 4.85
CA LEU A 52 -18.53 -7.19 4.29
C LEU A 52 -17.05 -7.08 4.67
N ILE A 53 -16.57 -5.87 4.97
CA ILE A 53 -15.16 -5.58 5.25
C ILE A 53 -14.90 -5.68 6.76
N GLN A 54 -13.93 -6.52 7.15
CA GLN A 54 -13.47 -6.64 8.53
C GLN A 54 -12.24 -5.75 8.78
N VAL A 55 -11.34 -5.70 7.81
CA VAL A 55 -10.11 -4.90 7.83
C VAL A 55 -9.72 -4.56 6.40
N ILE A 56 -9.08 -3.42 6.20
CA ILE A 56 -8.63 -2.97 4.89
C ILE A 56 -7.36 -2.12 5.05
N THR A 57 -6.42 -2.30 4.12
CA THR A 57 -5.26 -1.44 3.96
C THR A 57 -4.86 -1.35 2.49
N ASP A 58 -4.08 -0.33 2.12
CA ASP A 58 -3.53 -0.22 0.78
C ASP A 58 -2.35 -1.18 0.56
N ASN A 59 -1.95 -1.33 -0.71
CA ASN A 59 -0.74 -2.03 -1.11
C ASN A 59 0.31 -1.00 -1.58
N GLY A 60 0.63 -0.04 -0.73
CA GLY A 60 1.67 0.95 -0.96
C GLY A 60 3.08 0.39 -0.83
N ALA A 61 3.93 1.05 -0.05
CA ALA A 61 5.31 0.63 0.15
C ALA A 61 5.40 -0.82 0.68
N GLY A 62 6.17 -1.66 0.00
CA GLY A 62 6.30 -3.08 0.30
C GLY A 62 5.16 -3.97 -0.19
N GLY A 63 4.15 -3.42 -0.86
CA GLY A 63 3.07 -4.17 -1.50
C GLY A 63 2.35 -5.15 -0.58
N LEU A 64 2.21 -6.39 -1.02
CA LEU A 64 1.55 -7.45 -0.24
C LEU A 64 2.33 -7.85 1.01
N SER A 65 3.66 -7.67 1.05
CA SER A 65 4.45 -7.98 2.25
C SER A 65 4.10 -7.06 3.41
N SER A 66 3.86 -5.79 3.15
CA SER A 66 3.43 -4.80 4.13
C SER A 66 1.96 -4.99 4.47
N SER A 67 1.06 -4.93 3.50
CA SER A 67 -0.37 -4.96 3.73
C SER A 67 -0.86 -6.23 4.45
N VAL A 68 -0.43 -7.41 3.98
CA VAL A 68 -0.80 -8.68 4.63
C VAL A 68 -0.03 -8.88 5.94
N GLY A 69 1.26 -8.49 5.97
CA GLY A 69 2.09 -8.60 7.17
C GLY A 69 1.51 -7.79 8.34
N GLU A 70 1.16 -6.52 8.12
CA GLU A 70 0.57 -5.64 9.13
C GLU A 70 -0.79 -6.17 9.62
N MET A 71 -1.65 -6.61 8.72
CA MET A 71 -2.93 -7.21 9.11
C MET A 71 -2.76 -8.55 9.83
N ALA A 72 -1.70 -9.31 9.52
CA ALA A 72 -1.39 -10.56 10.20
C ALA A 72 -1.03 -10.36 11.69
N GLU A 73 -0.55 -9.17 12.08
CA GLU A 73 -0.34 -8.84 13.50
C GLU A 73 -1.65 -8.89 14.30
N LEU A 74 -2.75 -8.41 13.70
CA LEU A 74 -4.06 -8.37 14.35
C LEU A 74 -4.63 -9.76 14.65
N THR A 75 -4.28 -10.76 13.85
CA THR A 75 -4.81 -12.13 13.94
C THR A 75 -3.79 -13.12 14.52
N GLY A 76 -2.53 -12.75 14.56
CA GLY A 76 -1.41 -13.61 14.97
C GLY A 76 -0.81 -14.44 13.84
N GLY A 77 -1.19 -14.20 12.59
CA GLY A 77 -0.60 -14.89 11.44
C GLY A 77 -1.38 -14.72 10.14
N ALA A 78 -0.72 -15.09 9.04
CA ALA A 78 -1.34 -15.15 7.73
C ALA A 78 -0.65 -16.18 6.82
N LYS A 79 -1.41 -16.66 5.83
CA LYS A 79 -0.92 -17.53 4.77
C LYS A 79 -1.31 -16.93 3.43
N LEU A 80 -0.32 -16.58 2.61
CA LEU A 80 -0.46 -15.93 1.32
C LEU A 80 0.00 -16.87 0.21
N ASP A 81 -0.75 -16.99 -0.89
CA ASP A 81 -0.34 -17.70 -2.10
C ASP A 81 -0.17 -16.71 -3.27
N LEU A 82 1.07 -16.43 -3.62
CA LEU A 82 1.43 -15.55 -4.73
C LEU A 82 0.99 -16.10 -6.10
N GLY A 83 0.74 -17.41 -6.20
CA GLY A 83 0.22 -18.04 -7.41
C GLY A 83 -1.22 -17.63 -7.73
N GLN A 84 -1.96 -17.09 -6.76
CA GLN A 84 -3.32 -16.58 -6.96
C GLN A 84 -3.35 -15.09 -7.30
N VAL A 85 -2.24 -14.38 -7.15
CA VAL A 85 -2.18 -12.93 -7.36
C VAL A 85 -2.34 -12.59 -8.84
N PRO A 86 -3.31 -11.76 -9.24
CA PRO A 86 -3.47 -11.33 -10.62
C PRO A 86 -2.29 -10.48 -11.10
N LEU A 87 -1.69 -10.88 -12.20
CA LEU A 87 -0.50 -10.23 -12.77
C LEU A 87 -0.85 -9.48 -14.07
N LYS A 88 -0.26 -8.30 -14.27
CA LYS A 88 -0.34 -7.54 -15.54
C LYS A 88 0.80 -7.89 -16.50
N GLN A 89 1.84 -8.61 -16.02
CA GLN A 89 2.95 -9.08 -16.83
C GLN A 89 3.38 -10.49 -16.40
N ALA A 90 3.86 -11.30 -17.34
CA ALA A 90 4.41 -12.61 -17.05
C ALA A 90 5.87 -12.55 -16.59
N GLY A 91 6.32 -13.58 -15.87
CA GLY A 91 7.73 -13.78 -15.54
C GLY A 91 8.21 -13.05 -14.28
N LEU A 92 7.30 -12.48 -13.49
CA LEU A 92 7.65 -11.94 -12.19
C LEU A 92 8.07 -13.07 -11.23
N SER A 93 9.17 -12.87 -10.53
CA SER A 93 9.60 -13.73 -9.44
C SER A 93 8.73 -13.52 -8.19
N SER A 94 8.81 -14.48 -7.24
CA SER A 94 7.99 -14.43 -6.04
C SER A 94 8.20 -13.15 -5.22
N TRP A 95 9.44 -12.69 -5.09
CA TRP A 95 9.73 -11.47 -4.33
C TRP A 95 9.20 -10.22 -5.04
N GLU A 96 9.27 -10.16 -6.38
CA GLU A 96 8.71 -9.04 -7.14
C GLU A 96 7.19 -8.94 -6.97
N ILE A 97 6.48 -10.08 -7.01
CA ILE A 97 5.04 -10.12 -6.76
C ILE A 97 4.72 -9.65 -5.32
N LEU A 98 5.52 -10.10 -4.35
CA LEU A 98 5.29 -9.83 -2.93
C LEU A 98 5.48 -8.36 -2.57
N VAL A 99 6.52 -7.70 -3.10
CA VAL A 99 6.89 -6.32 -2.75
C VAL A 99 6.42 -5.27 -3.75
N SER A 100 5.77 -5.66 -4.84
CA SER A 100 5.29 -4.73 -5.88
C SER A 100 4.39 -3.65 -5.30
N GLU A 101 4.65 -2.42 -5.68
CA GLU A 101 3.87 -1.22 -5.31
C GLU A 101 2.93 -0.78 -6.45
N SER A 102 2.51 -1.72 -7.33
CA SER A 102 1.55 -1.40 -8.40
C SER A 102 0.31 -0.71 -7.83
N GLN A 103 -0.09 0.38 -8.48
CA GLN A 103 -1.11 1.29 -7.99
C GLN A 103 -2.53 0.71 -8.00
N GLU A 104 -3.47 1.39 -7.34
CA GLU A 104 -4.90 1.11 -7.26
C GLU A 104 -5.22 -0.30 -6.76
N ARG A 105 -4.54 -0.72 -5.68
CA ARG A 105 -4.77 -2.01 -5.04
C ARG A 105 -5.03 -1.85 -3.55
N MET A 106 -5.99 -2.62 -3.05
CA MET A 106 -6.27 -2.73 -1.61
C MET A 106 -6.26 -4.20 -1.19
N THR A 107 -5.75 -4.47 -0.01
CA THR A 107 -5.92 -5.77 0.68
C THR A 107 -7.08 -5.66 1.63
N VAL A 108 -8.03 -6.60 1.53
CA VAL A 108 -9.28 -6.59 2.31
C VAL A 108 -9.43 -7.92 3.02
N GLY A 109 -9.66 -7.88 4.32
CA GLY A 109 -10.06 -9.05 5.10
C GLY A 109 -11.59 -9.18 5.10
N VAL A 110 -12.08 -10.31 4.59
CA VAL A 110 -13.50 -10.65 4.48
C VAL A 110 -13.76 -11.95 5.23
N ARG A 111 -14.92 -12.08 5.88
CA ARG A 111 -15.29 -13.36 6.51
C ARG A 111 -15.49 -14.42 5.44
N PRO A 112 -15.14 -15.70 5.72
CA PRO A 112 -15.32 -16.78 4.75
C PRO A 112 -16.74 -16.86 4.18
N ASP A 113 -17.76 -16.67 5.02
CA ASP A 113 -19.18 -16.74 4.63
C ASP A 113 -19.62 -15.57 3.73
N ASP A 114 -18.86 -14.48 3.71
CA ASP A 114 -19.16 -13.26 2.93
C ASP A 114 -18.33 -13.17 1.63
N CYS A 115 -17.38 -14.09 1.40
CA CYS A 115 -16.48 -14.03 0.24
C CYS A 115 -17.24 -14.01 -1.11
N GLU A 116 -18.18 -14.92 -1.29
CA GLU A 116 -18.98 -14.99 -2.53
C GLU A 116 -19.76 -13.69 -2.78
N LYS A 117 -20.32 -13.11 -1.71
CA LYS A 117 -21.06 -11.85 -1.80
C LYS A 117 -20.15 -10.69 -2.15
N PHE A 118 -18.95 -10.64 -1.54
CA PHE A 118 -17.94 -9.63 -1.82
C PHE A 118 -17.45 -9.70 -3.27
N GLU A 119 -17.16 -10.90 -3.78
CA GLU A 119 -16.75 -11.11 -5.17
C GLU A 119 -17.86 -10.77 -6.18
N ALA A 120 -19.11 -11.07 -5.84
CA ALA A 120 -20.26 -10.68 -6.67
C ALA A 120 -20.41 -9.15 -6.75
N LEU A 121 -20.22 -8.45 -5.61
CA LEU A 121 -20.24 -6.99 -5.57
C LEU A 121 -19.08 -6.40 -6.38
N ALA A 122 -17.88 -6.95 -6.27
CA ALA A 122 -16.73 -6.53 -7.06
C ALA A 122 -17.00 -6.68 -8.57
N SER A 123 -17.59 -7.80 -8.96
CA SER A 123 -17.98 -8.05 -10.35
C SER A 123 -19.04 -7.05 -10.85
N LEU A 124 -19.99 -6.64 -10.01
CA LEU A 124 -21.00 -5.64 -10.35
C LEU A 124 -20.36 -4.28 -10.67
N HIS A 125 -19.31 -3.90 -9.94
CA HIS A 125 -18.54 -2.68 -10.17
C HIS A 125 -17.43 -2.84 -11.23
N GLU A 126 -17.34 -4.01 -11.88
CA GLU A 126 -16.25 -4.34 -12.81
C GLU A 126 -14.85 -4.18 -12.18
N VAL A 127 -14.72 -4.56 -10.90
CA VAL A 127 -13.48 -4.57 -10.14
C VAL A 127 -12.99 -6.01 -10.02
N GLU A 128 -11.69 -6.25 -10.25
CA GLU A 128 -11.09 -7.54 -10.02
C GLU A 128 -10.88 -7.76 -8.51
N ALA A 129 -11.46 -8.82 -7.97
CA ALA A 129 -11.25 -9.26 -6.60
C ALA A 129 -10.83 -10.73 -6.62
N THR A 130 -9.79 -11.07 -5.88
CA THR A 130 -9.24 -12.43 -5.85
C THR A 130 -8.82 -12.76 -4.43
N ALA A 131 -9.28 -13.91 -3.91
CA ALA A 131 -8.79 -14.44 -2.65
C ALA A 131 -7.36 -14.96 -2.84
N VAL A 132 -6.40 -14.31 -2.20
CA VAL A 132 -4.97 -14.61 -2.32
C VAL A 132 -4.40 -15.31 -1.09
N GLY A 133 -5.21 -15.47 -0.02
CA GLY A 133 -4.76 -16.10 1.21
C GLY A 133 -5.79 -16.03 2.33
N GLU A 134 -5.35 -16.36 3.51
CA GLU A 134 -6.17 -16.41 4.73
C GLU A 134 -5.38 -15.86 5.93
N PHE A 135 -6.08 -15.20 6.85
CA PHE A 135 -5.53 -14.85 8.15
C PHE A 135 -5.68 -16.02 9.10
N THR A 136 -4.66 -16.23 9.94
CA THR A 136 -4.56 -17.37 10.87
C THR A 136 -4.09 -16.87 12.24
N ASP A 137 -4.06 -17.77 13.21
CA ASP A 137 -3.44 -17.59 14.53
C ASP A 137 -2.15 -18.41 14.70
N SER A 138 -1.49 -18.73 13.58
CA SER A 138 -0.34 -19.65 13.55
C SER A 138 0.95 -19.09 14.15
N GLY A 139 0.99 -17.82 14.52
CA GLY A 139 2.22 -17.13 14.96
C GLY A 139 3.19 -16.76 13.85
N ALA A 140 2.82 -16.98 12.58
CA ALA A 140 3.70 -16.78 11.44
C ALA A 140 2.99 -16.19 10.22
N PHE A 141 3.74 -15.39 9.45
CA PHE A 141 3.41 -15.02 8.09
C PHE A 141 4.09 -15.99 7.13
N VAL A 142 3.29 -16.79 6.45
CA VAL A 142 3.74 -17.86 5.55
C VAL A 142 3.36 -17.50 4.13
N VAL A 143 4.35 -17.51 3.22
CA VAL A 143 4.14 -17.17 1.81
C VAL A 143 4.47 -18.38 0.94
N HIS A 144 3.56 -18.71 0.05
CA HIS A 144 3.74 -19.73 -0.97
C HIS A 144 3.70 -19.10 -2.36
N HIS A 145 4.28 -19.78 -3.33
CA HIS A 145 4.03 -19.55 -4.74
C HIS A 145 3.58 -20.89 -5.33
N GLY A 146 2.28 -21.07 -5.43
CA GLY A 146 1.65 -22.37 -5.69
C GLY A 146 1.99 -23.38 -4.58
N GLN A 147 2.62 -24.47 -4.94
CA GLN A 147 3.01 -25.52 -3.98
C GLN A 147 4.35 -25.27 -3.26
N THR A 148 5.08 -24.22 -3.64
CA THR A 148 6.42 -23.97 -3.12
C THR A 148 6.35 -22.92 -2.00
N PRO A 149 6.79 -23.24 -0.76
CA PRO A 149 6.96 -22.23 0.27
C PRO A 149 8.16 -21.33 -0.09
N VAL A 150 7.95 -20.02 -0.05
CA VAL A 150 8.97 -19.03 -0.40
C VAL A 150 9.37 -18.14 0.78
N ALA A 151 8.52 -18.02 1.81
CA ALA A 151 8.87 -17.36 3.05
C ALA A 151 8.08 -17.96 4.24
N HIS A 152 8.72 -17.93 5.41
CA HIS A 152 8.11 -18.27 6.69
C HIS A 152 8.72 -17.38 7.76
N LEU A 153 7.96 -16.39 8.22
CA LEU A 153 8.42 -15.35 9.12
C LEU A 153 7.56 -15.36 10.38
N PRO A 154 8.14 -15.61 11.57
CA PRO A 154 7.41 -15.43 12.82
C PRO A 154 6.91 -13.99 12.97
N ILE A 155 5.65 -13.81 13.39
CA ILE A 155 5.05 -12.47 13.52
C ILE A 155 5.88 -11.59 14.47
N HIS A 156 6.31 -12.10 15.61
CA HIS A 156 7.15 -11.36 16.55
C HIS A 156 8.50 -10.92 15.94
N PHE A 157 9.06 -11.66 14.98
CA PHE A 157 10.27 -11.26 14.29
C PHE A 157 10.01 -10.09 13.33
N LEU A 158 8.86 -10.06 12.66
CA LEU A 158 8.50 -8.98 11.75
C LEU A 158 8.37 -7.63 12.47
N PHE A 159 7.79 -7.63 13.68
CA PHE A 159 7.48 -6.39 14.41
C PHE A 159 8.52 -6.05 15.49
N ASP A 160 9.05 -7.04 16.19
CA ASP A 160 9.96 -6.84 17.31
C ASP A 160 11.40 -7.28 17.01
N GLY A 161 11.67 -7.86 15.84
CA GLY A 161 12.97 -8.42 15.48
C GLY A 161 14.06 -7.39 15.21
N CYS A 162 13.68 -6.13 15.01
CA CYS A 162 14.65 -5.04 14.84
C CYS A 162 15.14 -4.56 16.22
N PRO A 163 16.45 -4.54 16.48
CA PRO A 163 16.99 -4.02 17.74
C PRO A 163 16.55 -2.57 17.97
N GLN A 164 16.05 -2.28 19.18
CA GLN A 164 15.71 -0.92 19.55
C GLN A 164 16.95 -0.05 19.61
N LEU A 165 16.92 1.05 18.89
CA LEU A 165 17.94 2.09 18.98
C LEU A 165 17.66 2.95 20.20
N ASN A 166 18.65 3.03 21.11
CA ASN A 166 18.63 3.98 22.20
C ASN A 166 19.45 5.20 21.77
N LEU A 167 18.75 6.26 21.41
CA LEU A 167 19.37 7.52 20.96
C LEU A 167 19.20 8.57 22.05
N ASP A 168 20.28 9.21 22.44
CA ASP A 168 20.24 10.40 23.27
C ASP A 168 19.88 11.59 22.39
N SER A 169 18.94 12.40 22.83
CA SER A 169 18.55 13.64 22.13
C SER A 169 18.55 14.81 23.10
N GLU A 170 19.14 15.92 22.70
CA GLU A 170 19.08 17.18 23.41
C GLU A 170 18.19 18.15 22.62
N TRP A 171 17.12 18.60 23.24
CA TRP A 171 16.25 19.58 22.65
C TRP A 171 16.68 21.00 23.02
N SER A 172 16.97 21.81 22.01
CA SER A 172 17.15 23.24 22.17
C SER A 172 15.99 23.99 21.52
N PRO A 173 15.40 24.96 22.21
CA PRO A 173 14.33 25.74 21.58
C PRO A 173 14.86 26.42 20.31
N PRO A 174 14.16 26.29 19.18
CA PRO A 174 14.58 26.94 17.95
C PRO A 174 14.60 28.47 18.16
N THR A 175 15.68 29.11 17.74
CA THR A 175 15.76 30.56 17.72
C THR A 175 14.91 31.03 16.52
N HIS A 176 13.67 31.37 16.79
CA HIS A 176 12.83 32.01 15.76
C HIS A 176 13.23 33.48 15.64
N LEU A 177 13.70 33.87 14.48
CA LEU A 177 13.73 35.28 14.12
C LEU A 177 12.25 35.75 14.07
N PRO A 178 11.93 36.92 14.65
CA PRO A 178 10.59 37.47 14.54
C PRO A 178 10.21 37.51 13.06
N LEU A 179 9.09 36.88 12.69
CA LEU A 179 8.51 37.05 11.37
C LEU A 179 8.08 38.51 11.25
N GLU A 180 8.82 39.28 10.47
CA GLU A 180 8.34 40.61 10.04
C GLU A 180 7.18 40.35 9.08
N THR A 181 5.97 40.44 9.58
CA THR A 181 4.78 40.46 8.73
C THR A 181 4.73 41.86 8.08
N PRO A 182 4.89 41.95 6.74
CA PRO A 182 4.75 43.26 6.08
C PRO A 182 3.32 43.78 6.31
N GLU A 183 3.19 45.04 6.68
CA GLU A 183 1.90 45.70 6.64
C GLU A 183 1.49 45.85 5.16
N LEU A 184 0.56 45.00 4.75
CA LEU A 184 0.04 44.99 3.39
C LEU A 184 -1.32 45.71 3.38
N ASP A 185 -1.40 46.76 2.61
CA ASP A 185 -2.68 47.34 2.17
C ASP A 185 -3.36 46.40 1.13
N GLU A 186 -4.57 46.74 0.70
CA GLU A 186 -5.30 45.95 -0.29
C GLU A 186 -4.54 45.74 -1.60
N GLU A 187 -3.79 46.77 -2.07
CA GLU A 187 -3.00 46.66 -3.28
C GLU A 187 -1.77 45.74 -3.10
N GLY A 188 -1.10 45.83 -1.97
CA GLY A 188 0.03 44.99 -1.61
C GLY A 188 -0.37 43.51 -1.46
N MET A 189 -1.55 43.23 -0.87
CA MET A 189 -2.10 41.90 -0.78
C MET A 189 -2.39 41.33 -2.17
N GLY A 190 -2.99 42.11 -3.08
CA GLY A 190 -3.25 41.71 -4.46
C GLY A 190 -1.97 41.36 -5.23
N LYS A 191 -0.91 42.16 -5.06
CA LYS A 191 0.41 41.89 -5.68
C LYS A 191 1.06 40.62 -5.11
N LEU A 192 0.94 40.38 -3.79
CA LEU A 192 1.48 39.17 -3.16
C LEU A 192 0.76 37.93 -3.68
N LEU A 193 -0.58 37.95 -3.74
CA LEU A 193 -1.37 36.86 -4.30
C LEU A 193 -1.02 36.58 -5.76
N ALA A 194 -0.87 37.61 -6.60
CA ALA A 194 -0.49 37.45 -7.97
C ALA A 194 0.91 36.78 -8.13
N ARG A 195 1.84 37.09 -7.23
CA ARG A 195 3.18 36.45 -7.22
C ARG A 195 3.16 34.99 -6.74
N LEU A 196 2.23 34.63 -5.84
CA LEU A 196 2.10 33.24 -5.36
C LEU A 196 1.40 32.33 -6.38
N LEU A 197 0.64 32.90 -7.31
CA LEU A 197 -0.11 32.18 -8.34
C LEU A 197 0.60 32.15 -9.70
N ALA A 198 1.72 32.80 -9.85
CA ALA A 198 2.53 32.84 -11.08
C ALA A 198 3.61 31.75 -11.06
#